data_c5f79c8a69bb2dfd484aaaf2e7839864
#
_entry.id   c5f79c8a69bb2dfd484aaaf2e7839864
#
_cell.length_a   1.000
_cell.length_b   1.000
_cell.length_c   1.000
_cell.angle_alpha   90.00
_cell.angle_beta   90.00
_cell.angle_gamma   90.00
#
_symmetry.space_group_name_H-M   'P 1'
#
loop_
_entity.id
_entity.type
_entity.pdbx_description
1 polymer ?
#
loop_
_entity_poly.entity_id
_entity_poly.type
_entity_poly.pdbx_seq_one_letter_code
_entity_poly.pdbx_strand_id
1 'polypeptide(L)'
;MRVLLINSVCGIGSTGRICTDLAQEMEAKGHEVKIAYGRSDTVPEKFRKYAVQIGNSLGVKAHVLRTRLLDEHGLGSSRATQKFLQWADSYNPDLLWLHNIHGYYINYELLFQWIKSRPNMQVKWTLHDCWAFTGHCSYFTMAKCEQWQTHCSYCPQTRRYPATYGKDNCKRNFDRKRAAFTGVKNLTLITPSKWLADLTRQSFLREYPVEVRYNTIDANIFKPTPSDFRERYGLQDKIIVLGVANVWDERKGLNDF
;
A
#
# COMPACT_ATOMS: atom_id res chain seq x y z
N MET A 1 18.20 -13.18 -8.92
CA MET A 1 17.88 -11.74 -9.01
C MET A 1 17.84 -11.13 -7.63
N ARG A 2 18.19 -9.86 -7.52
CA ARG A 2 17.96 -9.07 -6.29
C ARG A 2 16.59 -8.38 -6.39
N VAL A 3 15.74 -8.64 -5.42
CA VAL A 3 14.37 -8.14 -5.37
C VAL A 3 14.22 -7.19 -4.20
N LEU A 4 13.71 -6.00 -4.43
CA LEU A 4 13.42 -5.00 -3.42
C LEU A 4 11.91 -4.77 -3.34
N LEU A 5 11.30 -5.17 -2.24
CA LEU A 5 9.91 -4.86 -1.91
C LEU A 5 9.85 -3.55 -1.10
N ILE A 6 8.89 -2.67 -1.38
CA ILE A 6 8.65 -1.47 -0.58
C ILE A 6 7.21 -1.48 -0.06
N ASN A 7 7.05 -1.45 1.26
CA ASN A 7 5.74 -1.41 1.90
C ASN A 7 5.78 -0.56 3.19
N SER A 8 4.65 -0.15 3.70
CA SER A 8 4.57 0.63 4.94
C SER A 8 5.03 -0.14 6.18
N VAL A 9 4.84 -1.46 6.22
CA VAL A 9 5.17 -2.36 7.35
C VAL A 9 5.79 -3.65 6.82
N CYS A 10 6.53 -4.38 7.67
CA CYS A 10 7.15 -5.67 7.36
C CYS A 10 6.64 -6.76 8.31
N GLY A 11 5.99 -7.79 7.77
CA GLY A 11 5.54 -8.99 8.50
C GLY A 11 4.35 -8.80 9.44
N ILE A 12 3.80 -7.60 9.55
CA ILE A 12 2.63 -7.28 10.37
C ILE A 12 1.52 -6.67 9.52
N GLY A 13 0.27 -6.80 9.97
CA GLY A 13 -0.90 -6.39 9.19
C GLY A 13 -1.05 -7.16 7.88
N SER A 14 -2.08 -6.84 7.09
CA SER A 14 -2.38 -7.56 5.85
C SER A 14 -1.27 -7.39 4.79
N THR A 15 -0.93 -6.15 4.45
CA THR A 15 0.06 -5.88 3.40
C THR A 15 1.49 -6.27 3.80
N GLY A 16 1.83 -6.18 5.09
CA GLY A 16 3.13 -6.66 5.58
C GLY A 16 3.28 -8.18 5.49
N ARG A 17 2.20 -8.93 5.71
CA ARG A 17 2.19 -10.40 5.49
C ARG A 17 2.29 -10.75 4.02
N ILE A 18 1.52 -10.08 3.16
CA ILE A 18 1.64 -10.27 1.70
C ILE A 18 3.10 -10.08 1.24
N CYS A 19 3.79 -9.05 1.74
CA CYS A 19 5.19 -8.82 1.39
C CYS A 19 6.11 -9.94 1.89
N THR A 20 5.90 -10.44 3.12
CA THR A 20 6.74 -11.53 3.66
C THR A 20 6.48 -12.87 2.99
N ASP A 21 5.23 -13.17 2.66
CA ASP A 21 4.87 -14.39 1.93
C ASP A 21 5.51 -14.38 0.53
N LEU A 22 5.43 -13.23 -0.16
CA LEU A 22 6.08 -13.02 -1.45
C LEU A 22 7.60 -13.11 -1.35
N ALA A 23 8.20 -12.57 -0.27
CA ALA A 23 9.64 -12.66 -0.05
C ALA A 23 10.09 -14.10 0.16
N GLN A 24 9.35 -14.89 0.93
CA GLN A 24 9.64 -16.31 1.14
C GLN A 24 9.50 -17.13 -0.14
N GLU A 25 8.45 -16.87 -0.93
CA GLU A 25 8.27 -17.52 -2.24
C GLU A 25 9.43 -17.21 -3.20
N MET A 26 9.88 -15.98 -3.25
CA MET A 26 10.99 -15.58 -4.11
C MET A 26 12.33 -16.12 -3.61
N GLU A 27 12.56 -16.13 -2.29
CA GLU A 27 13.77 -16.74 -1.72
C GLU A 27 13.83 -18.24 -2.03
N ALA A 28 12.70 -18.95 -1.93
CA ALA A 28 12.61 -20.38 -2.29
C ALA A 28 12.93 -20.64 -3.77
N LYS A 29 12.76 -19.64 -4.63
CA LYS A 29 13.16 -19.66 -6.06
C LYS A 29 14.59 -19.21 -6.28
N GLY A 30 15.39 -19.02 -5.24
CA GLY A 30 16.81 -18.63 -5.32
C GLY A 30 17.04 -17.14 -5.56
N HIS A 31 16.09 -16.26 -5.21
CA HIS A 31 16.28 -14.82 -5.30
C HIS A 31 16.74 -14.24 -3.96
N GLU A 32 17.57 -13.21 -4.00
CA GLU A 32 17.87 -12.39 -2.83
C GLU A 32 16.77 -11.34 -2.66
N VAL A 33 16.17 -11.26 -1.47
CA VAL A 33 15.00 -10.39 -1.24
C VAL A 33 15.22 -9.47 -0.05
N LYS A 34 14.87 -8.19 -0.21
CA LYS A 34 14.76 -7.22 0.88
C LYS A 34 13.39 -6.54 0.87
N ILE A 35 12.91 -6.18 2.07
CA ILE A 35 11.65 -5.47 2.29
C ILE A 35 11.97 -4.15 2.99
N ALA A 36 11.87 -3.04 2.24
CA ALA A 36 12.02 -1.71 2.80
C ALA A 36 10.68 -1.25 3.40
N TYR A 37 10.70 -0.77 4.67
CA TYR A 37 9.50 -0.38 5.41
C TYR A 37 9.80 0.80 6.34
N GLY A 38 8.74 1.49 6.87
CA GLY A 38 9.01 2.65 7.70
C GLY A 38 8.02 2.97 8.82
N ARG A 39 6.88 2.27 8.91
CA ARG A 39 5.84 2.61 9.89
C ARG A 39 5.89 1.88 11.22
N SER A 40 6.64 0.82 11.35
CA SER A 40 6.68 0.01 12.57
C SER A 40 8.11 -0.20 13.01
N ASP A 41 8.36 -0.09 14.29
CA ASP A 41 9.64 -0.48 14.89
C ASP A 41 9.65 -2.01 15.21
N THR A 42 8.52 -2.70 14.98
CA THR A 42 8.37 -4.13 15.26
C THR A 42 8.33 -4.93 13.97
N VAL A 43 9.31 -5.80 13.79
CA VAL A 43 9.34 -6.83 12.74
C VAL A 43 9.47 -8.18 13.43
N PRO A 44 8.58 -9.16 13.13
CA PRO A 44 8.70 -10.50 13.68
C PRO A 44 10.08 -11.09 13.38
N GLU A 45 10.69 -11.77 14.37
CA GLU A 45 12.07 -12.28 14.33
C GLU A 45 12.39 -13.02 13.04
N LYS A 46 11.52 -13.93 12.64
CA LYS A 46 11.69 -14.75 11.42
C LYS A 46 11.80 -13.94 10.12
N PHE A 47 11.38 -12.67 10.10
CA PHE A 47 11.40 -11.81 8.92
C PHE A 47 12.46 -10.71 8.98
N ARG A 48 13.23 -10.60 10.08
CA ARG A 48 14.28 -9.57 10.22
C ARG A 48 15.33 -9.64 9.13
N LYS A 49 15.62 -10.82 8.61
CA LYS A 49 16.59 -11.01 7.51
C LYS A 49 16.23 -10.26 6.24
N TYR A 50 14.93 -9.99 5.99
CA TYR A 50 14.46 -9.23 4.85
C TYR A 50 14.39 -7.72 5.12
N ALA A 51 14.30 -7.30 6.37
CA ALA A 51 13.86 -5.98 6.78
C ALA A 51 14.92 -4.89 6.59
N VAL A 52 14.56 -3.80 5.93
CA VAL A 52 15.35 -2.57 5.77
C VAL A 52 14.48 -1.38 6.19
N GLN A 53 14.83 -0.68 7.27
CA GLN A 53 14.00 0.41 7.79
C GLN A 53 14.29 1.73 7.09
N ILE A 54 13.24 2.42 6.64
CA ILE A 54 13.27 3.76 6.07
C ILE A 54 12.92 4.78 7.16
N GLY A 55 13.92 5.55 7.59
CA GLY A 55 13.71 6.56 8.64
C GLY A 55 13.51 5.98 10.04
N ASN A 56 12.73 6.67 10.85
CA ASN A 56 12.44 6.32 12.24
C ASN A 56 11.06 6.86 12.68
N SER A 57 10.64 6.51 13.89
CA SER A 57 9.34 6.90 14.45
C SER A 57 9.14 8.41 14.57
N LEU A 58 10.18 9.19 14.86
CA LEU A 58 10.11 10.66 14.90
C LEU A 58 9.85 11.25 13.53
N GLY A 59 10.54 10.73 12.50
CA GLY A 59 10.29 11.13 11.10
C GLY A 59 8.87 10.82 10.65
N VAL A 60 8.31 9.66 11.04
CA VAL A 60 6.92 9.31 10.78
C VAL A 60 5.96 10.30 11.46
N LYS A 61 6.17 10.64 12.74
CA LYS A 61 5.33 11.62 13.47
C LYS A 61 5.37 13.00 12.79
N ALA A 62 6.55 13.47 12.39
CA ALA A 62 6.69 14.73 11.67
C ALA A 62 5.95 14.71 10.31
N HIS A 63 6.02 13.60 9.57
CA HIS A 63 5.28 13.42 8.32
C HIS A 63 3.76 13.40 8.54
N VAL A 64 3.29 12.74 9.61
CA VAL A 64 1.87 12.77 10.02
C VAL A 64 1.43 14.21 10.26
N LEU A 65 2.18 14.98 11.06
CA LEU A 65 1.85 16.38 11.37
C LEU A 65 1.77 17.21 10.07
N ARG A 66 2.75 17.07 9.18
CA ARG A 66 2.74 17.73 7.87
C ARG A 66 1.50 17.38 7.05
N THR A 67 1.10 16.10 7.04
CA THR A 67 -0.11 15.68 6.35
C THR A 67 -1.36 16.30 6.97
N ARG A 68 -1.44 16.33 8.31
CA ARG A 68 -2.59 16.89 9.03
C ARG A 68 -2.78 18.38 8.78
N LEU A 69 -1.70 19.13 8.62
CA LEU A 69 -1.73 20.58 8.42
C LEU A 69 -1.81 20.97 6.93
N LEU A 70 -1.08 20.25 6.07
CA LEU A 70 -0.84 20.67 4.68
C LEU A 70 -1.37 19.68 3.63
N ASP A 71 -2.04 18.61 4.04
CA ASP A 71 -2.50 17.55 3.11
C ASP A 71 -1.35 16.99 2.23
N GLU A 72 -0.14 16.85 2.77
CA GLU A 72 1.04 16.40 2.03
C GLU A 72 1.42 14.95 2.35
N HIS A 73 0.45 14.05 2.23
CA HIS A 73 0.65 12.61 2.44
C HIS A 73 1.54 11.99 1.37
N GLY A 74 2.63 11.37 1.81
CA GLY A 74 3.64 10.79 0.90
C GLY A 74 4.65 11.80 0.34
N LEU A 75 4.66 13.05 0.84
CA LEU A 75 5.56 14.14 0.44
C LEU A 75 6.52 14.58 1.54
N GLY A 76 6.40 14.00 2.73
CA GLY A 76 7.37 14.15 3.80
C GLY A 76 8.54 13.17 3.70
N SER A 77 9.29 13.01 4.79
CA SER A 77 10.37 12.02 4.94
C SER A 77 11.51 12.11 3.90
N SER A 78 11.76 13.29 3.32
CA SER A 78 12.69 13.46 2.20
C SER A 78 14.10 12.98 2.52
N ARG A 79 14.67 13.36 3.71
CA ARG A 79 16.01 12.93 4.12
C ARG A 79 16.10 11.40 4.32
N ALA A 80 15.07 10.80 4.92
CA ALA A 80 15.02 9.35 5.12
C ALA A 80 14.94 8.63 3.78
N THR A 81 14.13 9.14 2.83
CA THR A 81 14.03 8.61 1.48
C THR A 81 15.36 8.70 0.74
N GLN A 82 16.05 9.84 0.78
CA GLN A 82 17.37 10.00 0.13
C GLN A 82 18.39 9.00 0.66
N LYS A 83 18.49 8.84 1.99
CA LYS A 83 19.37 7.83 2.61
C LYS A 83 19.01 6.40 2.15
N PHE A 84 17.74 6.09 2.14
CA PHE A 84 17.27 4.81 1.65
C PHE A 84 17.61 4.57 0.19
N LEU A 85 17.44 5.56 -0.68
CA LEU A 85 17.76 5.45 -2.10
C LEU A 85 19.26 5.26 -2.36
N GLN A 86 20.14 5.89 -1.56
CA GLN A 86 21.58 5.63 -1.60
C GLN A 86 21.90 4.16 -1.24
N TRP A 87 21.24 3.62 -0.23
CA TRP A 87 21.36 2.19 0.09
C TRP A 87 20.80 1.31 -1.04
N ALA A 88 19.65 1.67 -1.61
CA ALA A 88 19.05 0.94 -2.73
C ALA A 88 19.95 0.92 -3.98
N ASP A 89 20.72 1.99 -4.21
CA ASP A 89 21.75 2.03 -5.26
C ASP A 89 22.84 0.99 -5.03
N SER A 90 23.32 0.86 -3.80
CA SER A 90 24.32 -0.15 -3.43
C SER A 90 23.74 -1.57 -3.51
N TYR A 91 22.49 -1.75 -3.15
CA TYR A 91 21.79 -3.02 -3.28
C TYR A 91 21.55 -3.38 -4.75
N ASN A 92 21.35 -2.40 -5.63
CA ASN A 92 21.15 -2.50 -7.08
C ASN A 92 20.11 -3.57 -7.46
N PRO A 93 18.81 -3.39 -7.16
CA PRO A 93 17.77 -4.36 -7.42
C PRO A 93 17.52 -4.56 -8.92
N ASP A 94 17.31 -5.82 -9.33
CA ASP A 94 16.85 -6.19 -10.67
C ASP A 94 15.33 -5.97 -10.80
N LEU A 95 14.58 -6.21 -9.70
CA LEU A 95 13.14 -6.02 -9.59
C LEU A 95 12.82 -5.15 -8.37
N LEU A 96 12.12 -4.07 -8.60
CA LEU A 96 11.46 -3.28 -7.56
C LEU A 96 9.97 -3.63 -7.53
N TRP A 97 9.46 -4.01 -6.36
CA TRP A 97 8.03 -4.30 -6.19
C TRP A 97 7.42 -3.41 -5.11
N LEU A 98 6.67 -2.42 -5.55
CA LEU A 98 5.98 -1.47 -4.70
C LEU A 98 4.65 -2.04 -4.19
N HIS A 99 4.36 -1.78 -2.93
CA HIS A 99 3.06 -1.98 -2.29
C HIS A 99 2.54 -0.64 -1.76
N ASN A 100 2.28 -0.50 -0.46
CA ASN A 100 1.85 0.76 0.11
C ASN A 100 3.02 1.74 0.26
N ILE A 101 3.21 2.60 -0.73
CA ILE A 101 4.19 3.70 -0.69
C ILE A 101 3.63 4.96 -0.01
N HIS A 102 2.44 4.88 0.53
CA HIS A 102 1.86 5.86 1.44
C HIS A 102 1.93 5.34 2.89
N GLY A 103 1.70 6.21 3.88
CA GLY A 103 1.80 5.82 5.29
C GLY A 103 2.88 6.55 6.06
N TYR A 104 3.27 7.75 5.61
CA TYR A 104 4.09 8.71 6.35
C TYR A 104 5.57 8.34 6.53
N TYR A 105 6.19 7.56 5.67
CA TYR A 105 7.55 7.06 5.84
C TYR A 105 8.47 7.33 4.64
N ILE A 106 7.92 7.57 3.46
CA ILE A 106 8.66 7.74 2.21
C ILE A 106 8.14 8.97 1.44
N ASN A 107 9.00 9.59 0.65
CA ASN A 107 8.63 10.63 -0.29
C ASN A 107 8.51 10.01 -1.68
N TYR A 108 7.28 9.97 -2.21
CA TYR A 108 7.02 9.30 -3.49
C TYR A 108 7.64 10.04 -4.68
N GLU A 109 7.80 11.36 -4.64
CA GLU A 109 8.43 12.10 -5.76
C GLU A 109 9.90 11.72 -5.91
N LEU A 110 10.65 11.69 -4.81
CA LEU A 110 12.04 11.25 -4.82
C LEU A 110 12.17 9.79 -5.24
N LEU A 111 11.27 8.93 -4.76
CA LEU A 111 11.24 7.52 -5.14
C LEU A 111 11.02 7.35 -6.65
N PHE A 112 10.01 8.01 -7.21
CA PHE A 112 9.71 7.88 -8.64
C PHE A 112 10.73 8.59 -9.54
N GLN A 113 11.36 9.66 -9.09
CA GLN A 113 12.51 10.25 -9.77
C GLN A 113 13.66 9.24 -9.85
N TRP A 114 13.95 8.53 -8.77
CA TRP A 114 14.94 7.47 -8.72
C TRP A 114 14.57 6.28 -9.62
N ILE A 115 13.31 5.86 -9.63
CA ILE A 115 12.81 4.79 -10.52
C ILE A 115 13.00 5.19 -11.99
N LYS A 116 12.60 6.39 -12.37
CA LYS A 116 12.72 6.90 -13.75
C LYS A 116 14.16 7.00 -14.24
N SER A 117 15.13 7.18 -13.33
CA SER A 117 16.55 7.18 -13.67
C SER A 117 17.13 5.78 -13.96
N ARG A 118 16.32 4.70 -13.79
CA ARG A 118 16.70 3.29 -13.97
C ARG A 118 15.80 2.56 -14.97
N PRO A 119 15.88 2.90 -16.26
CA PRO A 119 14.93 2.39 -17.25
C PRO A 119 15.03 0.88 -17.50
N ASN A 120 16.11 0.23 -17.06
CA ASN A 120 16.32 -1.23 -17.21
C ASN A 120 15.83 -2.03 -15.99
N MET A 121 15.54 -1.39 -14.86
CA MET A 121 15.02 -2.04 -13.66
C MET A 121 13.54 -2.39 -13.89
N GLN A 122 13.17 -3.65 -13.65
CA GLN A 122 11.76 -4.03 -13.68
C GLN A 122 11.03 -3.44 -12.47
N VAL A 123 9.83 -2.91 -12.69
CA VAL A 123 9.02 -2.31 -11.63
C VAL A 123 7.63 -2.94 -11.64
N LYS A 124 7.21 -3.44 -10.48
CA LYS A 124 5.83 -3.86 -10.22
C LYS A 124 5.24 -2.99 -9.11
N TRP A 125 3.98 -2.66 -9.21
CA TRP A 125 3.30 -1.92 -8.15
C TRP A 125 1.93 -2.53 -7.86
N THR A 126 1.81 -3.17 -6.70
CA THR A 126 0.53 -3.69 -6.21
C THR A 126 -0.25 -2.57 -5.54
N LEU A 127 -1.37 -2.21 -6.13
CA LEU A 127 -2.32 -1.26 -5.55
C LEU A 127 -3.25 -2.00 -4.58
N HIS A 128 -3.31 -1.54 -3.33
CA HIS A 128 -4.19 -2.10 -2.29
C HIS A 128 -5.42 -1.23 -2.03
N ASP A 129 -5.41 -0.02 -2.55
CA ASP A 129 -6.48 0.99 -2.47
C ASP A 129 -6.38 1.99 -3.64
N CYS A 130 -7.19 3.04 -3.61
CA CYS A 130 -7.27 4.02 -4.69
C CYS A 130 -6.34 5.23 -4.51
N TRP A 131 -5.52 5.28 -3.45
CA TRP A 131 -4.69 6.44 -3.14
C TRP A 131 -3.75 6.84 -4.28
N ALA A 132 -3.27 5.87 -5.04
CA ALA A 132 -2.30 6.10 -6.12
C ALA A 132 -2.83 7.07 -7.19
N PHE A 133 -4.12 7.04 -7.49
CA PHE A 133 -4.72 7.81 -8.58
C PHE A 133 -5.77 8.84 -8.12
N THR A 134 -5.82 9.18 -6.84
CA THR A 134 -6.65 10.24 -6.27
C THR A 134 -5.78 11.40 -5.78
N GLY A 135 -6.36 12.57 -5.59
CA GLY A 135 -5.64 13.71 -5.02
C GLY A 135 -5.40 13.61 -3.52
N HIS A 136 -6.28 12.86 -2.80
CA HIS A 136 -6.23 12.77 -1.34
C HIS A 136 -6.56 11.36 -0.84
N CYS A 137 -7.81 10.92 -1.02
CA CYS A 137 -8.40 9.78 -0.34
C CYS A 137 -7.91 8.41 -0.85
N SER A 138 -7.95 7.39 0.03
CA SER A 138 -7.68 6.00 -0.35
C SER A 138 -8.93 5.29 -0.87
N TYR A 139 -10.12 5.81 -0.57
CA TYR A 139 -11.41 5.29 -1.02
C TYR A 139 -12.37 6.44 -1.27
N PHE A 140 -13.10 6.42 -2.36
CA PHE A 140 -14.03 7.47 -2.79
C PHE A 140 -15.47 6.98 -2.99
N THR A 141 -15.71 5.68 -2.94
CA THR A 141 -17.00 5.05 -3.23
C THR A 141 -18.11 5.49 -2.26
N MET A 142 -17.81 5.61 -0.96
CA MET A 142 -18.77 6.09 0.04
C MET A 142 -19.22 7.55 -0.21
N ALA A 143 -18.31 8.39 -0.73
CA ALA A 143 -18.63 9.76 -1.11
C ALA A 143 -19.22 9.88 -2.52
N LYS A 144 -19.34 8.77 -3.27
CA LYS A 144 -19.78 8.73 -4.67
C LYS A 144 -19.02 9.76 -5.53
N CYS A 145 -17.72 9.95 -5.25
CA CYS A 145 -16.89 10.96 -5.90
C CYS A 145 -16.24 10.39 -7.16
N GLU A 146 -16.42 11.05 -8.29
CA GLU A 146 -15.86 10.66 -9.59
C GLU A 146 -14.74 11.60 -10.09
N GLN A 147 -14.37 12.62 -9.32
CA GLN A 147 -13.36 13.61 -9.71
C GLN A 147 -11.98 12.99 -10.05
N TRP A 148 -11.64 11.87 -9.43
CA TRP A 148 -10.39 11.15 -9.69
C TRP A 148 -10.22 10.71 -11.15
N GLN A 149 -11.29 10.59 -11.92
CA GLN A 149 -11.24 10.20 -13.34
C GLN A 149 -10.66 11.33 -14.22
N THR A 150 -10.91 12.57 -13.84
CA THR A 150 -10.49 13.76 -14.57
C THR A 150 -9.48 14.59 -13.80
N HIS A 151 -9.91 15.21 -12.70
CA HIS A 151 -9.07 16.05 -11.84
C HIS A 151 -9.71 16.27 -10.47
N CYS A 152 -9.02 15.85 -9.41
CA CYS A 152 -9.50 16.07 -8.04
C CYS A 152 -9.42 17.57 -7.66
N SER A 153 -10.49 18.09 -7.05
CA SER A 153 -10.54 19.41 -6.42
C SER A 153 -11.63 19.43 -5.35
N TYR A 154 -11.42 20.19 -4.25
CA TYR A 154 -12.39 20.28 -3.14
C TYR A 154 -12.83 18.89 -2.63
N CYS A 155 -11.89 18.16 -2.02
CA CYS A 155 -12.10 16.77 -1.63
C CYS A 155 -13.19 16.65 -0.55
N PRO A 156 -14.29 15.90 -0.79
CA PRO A 156 -15.37 15.71 0.20
C PRO A 156 -14.92 14.83 1.38
N GLN A 157 -13.73 14.24 1.33
CA GLN A 157 -13.24 13.27 2.29
C GLN A 157 -11.94 13.70 2.99
N THR A 158 -11.66 15.00 3.10
CA THR A 158 -10.46 15.50 3.78
C THR A 158 -10.31 15.02 5.21
N ARG A 159 -11.40 14.66 5.89
CA ARG A 159 -11.44 14.12 7.27
C ARG A 159 -11.27 12.60 7.33
N ARG A 160 -11.35 11.89 6.20
CA ARG A 160 -11.05 10.45 6.10
C ARG A 160 -9.57 10.22 5.82
N TYR A 161 -9.12 8.99 5.95
CA TYR A 161 -7.71 8.65 5.72
C TYR A 161 -7.27 8.92 4.27
N PRO A 162 -6.14 9.60 4.11
CA PRO A 162 -5.18 10.20 5.07
C PRO A 162 -5.63 11.59 5.56
N ALA A 163 -6.33 11.68 6.67
CA ALA A 163 -7.04 12.89 7.07
C ALA A 163 -6.14 14.14 7.14
N THR A 164 -6.70 15.28 6.71
CA THR A 164 -6.15 16.62 6.94
C THR A 164 -7.15 17.51 7.67
N TYR A 165 -6.65 18.41 8.51
CA TYR A 165 -7.43 19.35 9.29
C TYR A 165 -7.13 20.81 8.95
N GLY A 166 -6.05 21.04 8.21
CA GLY A 166 -5.65 22.34 7.71
C GLY A 166 -6.12 22.56 6.28
N LYS A 167 -5.21 22.49 5.33
CA LYS A 167 -5.48 22.78 3.92
C LYS A 167 -6.03 21.54 3.20
N ASP A 168 -6.92 21.77 2.24
CA ASP A 168 -7.24 20.82 1.17
C ASP A 168 -6.32 21.11 -0.02
N ASN A 169 -5.33 20.28 -0.22
CA ASN A 169 -4.40 20.35 -1.34
C ASN A 169 -4.65 19.24 -2.38
N CYS A 170 -5.85 18.62 -2.38
CA CYS A 170 -6.15 17.47 -3.24
C CYS A 170 -5.92 17.77 -4.74
N LYS A 171 -6.22 18.99 -5.19
CA LYS A 171 -5.95 19.43 -6.56
C LYS A 171 -4.46 19.35 -6.88
N ARG A 172 -3.63 20.03 -6.09
CA ARG A 172 -2.17 20.03 -6.23
C ARG A 172 -1.58 18.61 -6.11
N ASN A 173 -2.08 17.82 -5.16
CA ASN A 173 -1.59 16.47 -4.94
C ASN A 173 -1.94 15.54 -6.10
N PHE A 174 -3.10 15.74 -6.75
CA PHE A 174 -3.46 15.01 -7.96
C PHE A 174 -2.45 15.26 -9.09
N ASP A 175 -2.13 16.53 -9.34
CA ASP A 175 -1.16 16.92 -10.37
C ASP A 175 0.25 16.38 -10.07
N ARG A 176 0.68 16.46 -8.80
CA ARG A 176 1.98 15.94 -8.34
C ARG A 176 2.08 14.42 -8.49
N LYS A 177 1.04 13.70 -8.11
CA LYS A 177 0.98 12.23 -8.27
C LYS A 177 0.99 11.85 -9.75
N ARG A 178 0.18 12.52 -10.57
CA ARG A 178 0.17 12.30 -12.01
C ARG A 178 1.56 12.52 -12.60
N ALA A 179 2.21 13.63 -12.29
CA ALA A 179 3.57 13.92 -12.77
C ALA A 179 4.61 12.88 -12.28
N ALA A 180 4.50 12.45 -11.01
CA ALA A 180 5.43 11.48 -10.45
C ALA A 180 5.21 10.07 -11.03
N PHE A 181 3.96 9.60 -11.08
CA PHE A 181 3.63 8.20 -11.33
C PHE A 181 3.50 7.84 -12.81
N THR A 182 3.31 8.81 -13.73
CA THR A 182 3.28 8.55 -15.18
C THR A 182 4.68 8.60 -15.81
N GLY A 183 4.85 7.98 -16.99
CA GLY A 183 6.11 7.97 -17.75
C GLY A 183 7.20 7.06 -17.17
N VAL A 184 6.86 6.01 -16.44
CA VAL A 184 7.79 4.95 -15.99
C VAL A 184 7.80 3.83 -17.02
N LYS A 185 8.93 3.60 -17.71
CA LYS A 185 8.99 2.70 -18.87
C LYS A 185 8.64 1.23 -18.58
N ASN A 186 9.08 0.69 -17.46
CA ASN A 186 9.01 -0.75 -17.15
C ASN A 186 8.09 -1.03 -15.94
N LEU A 187 6.99 -0.29 -15.81
CA LEU A 187 6.03 -0.46 -14.73
C LEU A 187 4.85 -1.34 -15.15
N THR A 188 4.59 -2.37 -14.35
CA THR A 188 3.34 -3.14 -14.39
C THR A 188 2.57 -2.91 -13.10
N LEU A 189 1.30 -2.55 -13.20
CA LEU A 189 0.40 -2.43 -12.06
C LEU A 189 -0.25 -3.77 -11.74
N ILE A 190 -0.38 -4.07 -10.47
CA ILE A 190 -1.06 -5.29 -9.97
C ILE A 190 -2.20 -4.87 -9.07
N THR A 191 -3.35 -5.50 -9.21
CA THR A 191 -4.52 -5.24 -8.35
C THR A 191 -5.08 -6.53 -7.79
N PRO A 192 -5.58 -6.54 -6.53
CA PRO A 192 -6.13 -7.74 -5.91
C PRO A 192 -7.56 -8.04 -6.33
N SER A 193 -8.13 -7.29 -7.25
CA SER A 193 -9.49 -7.49 -7.76
C SER A 193 -9.68 -6.88 -9.15
N LYS A 194 -10.63 -7.44 -9.90
CA LYS A 194 -11.08 -6.87 -11.18
C LYS A 194 -11.63 -5.45 -10.99
N TRP A 195 -12.39 -5.22 -9.93
CA TRP A 195 -12.93 -3.91 -9.58
C TRP A 195 -11.85 -2.83 -9.51
N LEU A 196 -10.76 -3.06 -8.76
CA LEU A 196 -9.68 -2.08 -8.67
C LEU A 196 -8.90 -1.94 -9.98
N ALA A 197 -8.77 -3.03 -10.75
CA ALA A 197 -8.17 -2.98 -12.09
C ALA A 197 -8.95 -2.06 -13.02
N ASP A 198 -10.28 -2.17 -13.02
CA ASP A 198 -11.16 -1.37 -13.89
C ASP A 198 -11.12 0.11 -13.50
N LEU A 199 -11.07 0.44 -12.19
CA LEU A 199 -10.85 1.81 -11.74
C LEU A 199 -9.46 2.33 -12.16
N THR A 200 -8.42 1.52 -12.02
CA THR A 200 -7.06 1.90 -12.42
C THR A 200 -6.98 2.24 -13.91
N ARG A 201 -7.63 1.46 -14.77
CA ARG A 201 -7.69 1.70 -16.23
C ARG A 201 -8.47 2.97 -16.62
N GLN A 202 -9.36 3.44 -15.75
CA GLN A 202 -10.10 4.69 -15.94
C GLN A 202 -9.35 5.93 -15.39
N SER A 203 -8.26 5.72 -14.64
CA SER A 203 -7.48 6.77 -14.01
C SER A 203 -6.34 7.28 -14.93
N PHE A 204 -5.57 8.25 -14.45
CA PHE A 204 -4.36 8.69 -15.15
C PHE A 204 -3.25 7.62 -15.23
N LEU A 205 -3.39 6.48 -14.53
CA LEU A 205 -2.49 5.34 -14.61
C LEU A 205 -2.82 4.36 -15.75
N ARG A 206 -3.80 4.68 -16.59
CA ARG A 206 -4.28 3.84 -17.70
C ARG A 206 -3.23 3.49 -18.75
N GLU A 207 -2.12 4.19 -18.80
CA GLU A 207 -1.01 3.92 -19.72
C GLU A 207 -0.28 2.60 -19.41
N TYR A 208 -0.43 2.08 -18.18
CA TYR A 208 0.29 0.89 -17.74
C TYR A 208 -0.51 -0.39 -17.91
N PRO A 209 0.16 -1.52 -18.20
CA PRO A 209 -0.48 -2.82 -18.11
C PRO A 209 -0.95 -3.08 -16.67
N VAL A 210 -2.18 -3.61 -16.53
CA VAL A 210 -2.79 -3.93 -15.23
C VAL A 210 -3.09 -5.41 -15.17
N GLU A 211 -2.39 -6.12 -14.27
CA GLU A 211 -2.60 -7.53 -13.95
C GLU A 211 -3.53 -7.66 -12.74
N VAL A 212 -4.49 -8.58 -12.79
CA VAL A 212 -5.29 -8.96 -11.62
C VAL A 212 -4.63 -10.17 -10.95
N ARG A 213 -4.16 -9.98 -9.72
CA ARG A 213 -3.63 -11.05 -8.88
C ARG A 213 -4.31 -11.00 -7.52
N TYR A 214 -5.22 -11.93 -7.29
CA TYR A 214 -5.94 -12.03 -6.02
C TYR A 214 -4.98 -12.29 -4.86
N ASN A 215 -5.30 -11.75 -3.69
CA ASN A 215 -4.57 -12.08 -2.47
C ASN A 215 -4.79 -13.56 -2.14
N THR A 216 -3.74 -14.22 -1.69
CA THR A 216 -3.76 -15.62 -1.27
C THR A 216 -3.77 -15.74 0.24
N ILE A 217 -4.19 -16.90 0.73
CA ILE A 217 -4.11 -17.31 2.13
C ILE A 217 -3.40 -18.66 2.22
N ASP A 218 -2.80 -18.95 3.36
CA ASP A 218 -2.23 -20.27 3.63
C ASP A 218 -3.35 -21.29 3.89
N ALA A 219 -3.65 -22.12 2.90
CA ALA A 219 -4.68 -23.15 2.97
C ALA A 219 -4.35 -24.29 3.98
N ASN A 220 -3.12 -24.39 4.46
CA ASN A 220 -2.76 -25.32 5.53
C ASN A 220 -3.25 -24.82 6.90
N ILE A 221 -3.33 -23.48 7.07
CA ILE A 221 -3.83 -22.82 8.27
C ILE A 221 -5.34 -22.55 8.16
N PHE A 222 -5.76 -21.93 7.05
CA PHE A 222 -7.16 -21.54 6.82
C PHE A 222 -7.91 -22.64 6.07
N LYS A 223 -8.33 -23.67 6.78
CA LYS A 223 -9.08 -24.81 6.27
C LYS A 223 -10.21 -25.19 7.21
N PRO A 224 -11.26 -25.88 6.73
CA PRO A 224 -12.27 -26.45 7.59
C PRO A 224 -11.62 -27.35 8.65
N THR A 225 -11.84 -27.04 9.91
CA THR A 225 -11.25 -27.74 11.04
C THR A 225 -12.37 -28.08 12.05
N PRO A 226 -12.44 -29.31 12.59
CA PRO A 226 -13.37 -29.64 13.66
C PRO A 226 -13.22 -28.65 14.82
N SER A 227 -14.35 -28.20 15.37
CA SER A 227 -14.39 -27.26 16.48
C SER A 227 -15.59 -27.55 17.38
N ASP A 228 -15.39 -27.39 18.68
CA ASP A 228 -16.42 -27.44 19.73
C ASP A 228 -17.20 -26.13 19.89
N PHE A 229 -17.00 -25.18 18.95
CA PHE A 229 -17.59 -23.83 19.02
C PHE A 229 -19.11 -23.85 19.19
N ARG A 230 -19.80 -24.68 18.42
CA ARG A 230 -21.27 -24.79 18.52
C ARG A 230 -21.71 -25.34 19.88
N GLU A 231 -21.01 -26.35 20.41
CA GLU A 231 -21.29 -26.94 21.72
C GLU A 231 -21.03 -25.95 22.84
N ARG A 232 -19.87 -25.33 22.81
CA ARG A 232 -19.43 -24.34 23.81
C ARG A 232 -20.39 -23.16 23.96
N TYR A 233 -21.02 -22.72 22.87
CA TYR A 233 -21.92 -21.57 22.87
C TYR A 233 -23.42 -21.94 22.71
N GLY A 234 -23.78 -23.21 22.73
CA GLY A 234 -25.17 -23.67 22.62
C GLY A 234 -25.82 -23.31 21.28
N LEU A 235 -25.07 -23.45 20.18
CA LEU A 235 -25.47 -23.02 18.85
C LEU A 235 -25.71 -24.18 17.88
N GLN A 236 -25.99 -25.39 18.39
CA GLN A 236 -26.11 -26.64 17.59
C GLN A 236 -27.15 -26.48 16.47
N ASP A 237 -28.32 -25.91 16.81
CA ASP A 237 -29.44 -25.74 15.88
C ASP A 237 -29.56 -24.31 15.33
N LYS A 238 -28.50 -23.49 15.43
CA LYS A 238 -28.53 -22.11 14.99
C LYS A 238 -27.83 -21.92 13.65
N ILE A 239 -28.36 -21.05 12.83
CA ILE A 239 -27.62 -20.46 11.70
C ILE A 239 -26.66 -19.43 12.27
N ILE A 240 -25.37 -19.54 11.90
CA ILE A 240 -24.34 -18.59 12.32
C ILE A 240 -24.04 -17.69 11.14
N VAL A 241 -24.26 -16.37 11.32
CA VAL A 241 -23.81 -15.33 10.40
C VAL A 241 -22.56 -14.71 10.99
N LEU A 242 -21.42 -14.81 10.27
CA LEU A 242 -20.11 -14.39 10.76
C LEU A 242 -19.61 -13.17 10.00
N GLY A 243 -19.31 -12.10 10.70
CA GLY A 243 -18.58 -10.94 10.19
C GLY A 243 -17.17 -10.86 10.79
N VAL A 244 -16.18 -10.55 9.97
CA VAL A 244 -14.79 -10.39 10.40
C VAL A 244 -14.22 -9.08 9.85
N ALA A 245 -13.80 -8.18 10.73
CA ALA A 245 -13.11 -6.95 10.37
C ALA A 245 -12.05 -6.61 11.43
N ASN A 246 -10.92 -6.05 10.99
CA ASN A 246 -9.90 -5.53 11.91
C ASN A 246 -10.42 -4.33 12.72
N VAL A 247 -11.14 -3.43 12.04
CA VAL A 247 -11.89 -2.32 12.63
C VAL A 247 -13.22 -2.22 11.90
N TRP A 248 -14.31 -2.27 12.66
CA TRP A 248 -15.63 -2.03 12.12
C TRP A 248 -15.86 -0.53 11.94
N ASP A 249 -16.18 -0.14 10.73
CA ASP A 249 -16.59 1.21 10.34
C ASP A 249 -17.73 1.13 9.32
N GLU A 250 -18.33 2.26 8.98
CA GLU A 250 -19.40 2.36 8.00
C GLU A 250 -19.05 1.69 6.66
N ARG A 251 -17.78 1.83 6.20
CA ARG A 251 -17.27 1.20 4.97
C ARG A 251 -17.25 -0.32 5.04
N LYS A 252 -17.20 -0.91 6.22
CA LYS A 252 -17.19 -2.36 6.45
C LYS A 252 -18.58 -2.95 6.61
N GLY A 253 -19.62 -2.10 6.53
CA GLY A 253 -21.01 -2.56 6.51
C GLY A 253 -21.51 -3.11 7.83
N LEU A 254 -21.01 -2.63 8.98
CA LEU A 254 -21.50 -3.11 10.28
C LEU A 254 -23.02 -2.93 10.44
N ASN A 255 -23.56 -1.82 9.90
CA ASN A 255 -24.98 -1.52 9.98
C ASN A 255 -25.83 -2.35 8.99
N ASP A 256 -25.20 -3.00 8.03
CA ASP A 256 -25.85 -3.87 7.04
C ASP A 256 -25.89 -5.33 7.53
N PHE A 257 -25.24 -5.62 8.67
CA PHE A 257 -25.07 -6.93 9.28
C PHE A 257 -26.10 -7.19 10.35
#